data_9e62bba823747646041f35572aaf957d
#
_entry.id   9e62bba823747646041f35572aaf957d
#
_cell.length_a   1.000
_cell.length_b   1.000
_cell.length_c   1.000
_cell.angle_alpha   90.00
_cell.angle_beta   90.00
_cell.angle_gamma   90.00
#
_symmetry.space_group_name_H-M   'P 1'
#
loop_
_entity.id
_entity.type
_entity.pdbx_description
1 polymer ?
#
loop_
_entity_poly.entity_id
_entity_poly.type
_entity_poly.pdbx_seq_one_letter_code
_entity_poly.pdbx_strand_id
1 'polypeptide(L)'
;MDIEVIEMDMKNIKLLGGIGVLLAVLSVIPDIGIFAGIAGLVLVFIAINELSKLTKNKAIYNNFLVSFILGIVGSVLSGLLIIGNTVGRFLRGSFYEGYMLPYRRYPNFDFGRGYRGLRPFNEFGTRLGNANIGVIIALVVFGLILYGMLVARSYYLKKSYDEIAKETGVEHFKTAGNLMFIGSIFSIVLVGFVVYFIGYIFEVIAYFSLPDNLEAKEEATPPPLPQ
;
A
#
# COMPACT_ATOMS: atom_id res chain seq x y z
N MET A 1 34.93 -21.13 8.27
CA MET A 1 33.69 -20.99 9.08
C MET A 1 32.56 -20.90 8.06
N ASP A 2 32.13 -22.08 7.61
CA ASP A 2 31.07 -22.19 6.61
C ASP A 2 29.77 -21.78 7.30
N ILE A 3 29.25 -20.63 6.91
CA ILE A 3 27.89 -20.22 7.32
C ILE A 3 26.98 -21.18 6.56
N GLU A 4 26.50 -22.19 7.27
CA GLU A 4 25.43 -23.06 6.80
C GLU A 4 24.25 -22.16 6.46
N VAL A 5 24.06 -21.86 5.17
CA VAL A 5 22.91 -21.13 4.67
C VAL A 5 21.73 -22.05 4.92
N ILE A 6 20.99 -21.81 6.00
CA ILE A 6 19.76 -22.52 6.30
C ILE A 6 18.82 -22.21 5.13
N GLU A 7 18.76 -23.11 4.15
CA GLU A 7 17.77 -23.07 3.08
C GLU A 7 16.39 -23.20 3.71
N MET A 8 15.60 -22.15 3.58
CA MET A 8 14.28 -22.10 4.19
C MET A 8 13.33 -23.01 3.39
N ASP A 9 12.66 -23.94 4.06
CA ASP A 9 11.69 -24.84 3.46
C ASP A 9 10.47 -24.09 2.92
N MET A 10 9.87 -24.57 1.83
CA MET A 10 8.66 -24.02 1.21
C MET A 10 7.52 -23.81 2.21
N LYS A 11 7.39 -24.71 3.19
CA LYS A 11 6.39 -24.59 4.27
C LYS A 11 6.59 -23.33 5.09
N ASN A 12 7.83 -22.95 5.39
CA ASN A 12 8.13 -21.74 6.12
C ASN A 12 7.85 -20.48 5.27
N ILE A 13 8.17 -20.51 3.98
CA ILE A 13 7.86 -19.42 3.03
C ILE A 13 6.36 -19.19 2.94
N LYS A 14 5.58 -20.25 2.81
CA LYS A 14 4.11 -20.24 2.83
C LYS A 14 3.56 -19.53 4.07
N LEU A 15 4.07 -19.91 5.25
CA LEU A 15 3.64 -19.33 6.52
C LEU A 15 4.08 -17.86 6.64
N LEU A 16 5.34 -17.55 6.33
CA LEU A 16 5.87 -16.19 6.41
C LEU A 16 5.14 -15.24 5.46
N GLY A 17 4.95 -15.65 4.20
CA GLY A 17 4.24 -14.87 3.22
C GLY A 17 2.77 -14.66 3.59
N GLY A 18 2.06 -15.75 3.94
CA GLY A 18 0.65 -15.69 4.31
C GLY A 18 0.39 -14.84 5.56
N ILE A 19 1.15 -15.05 6.64
CA ILE A 19 1.08 -14.24 7.86
C ILE A 19 1.48 -12.79 7.57
N GLY A 20 2.52 -12.59 6.75
CA GLY A 20 2.99 -11.27 6.36
C GLY A 20 1.90 -10.44 5.67
N VAL A 21 1.18 -11.04 4.70
CA VAL A 21 0.06 -10.36 4.01
C VAL A 21 -1.10 -10.10 4.96
N LEU A 22 -1.45 -11.05 5.84
CA LEU A 22 -2.48 -10.85 6.86
C LEU A 22 -2.15 -9.67 7.78
N LEU A 23 -0.89 -9.56 8.24
CA LEU A 23 -0.44 -8.41 9.04
C LEU A 23 -0.48 -7.11 8.23
N ALA A 24 -0.14 -7.16 6.93
CA ALA A 24 -0.26 -5.99 6.06
C ALA A 24 -1.71 -5.52 5.92
N VAL A 25 -2.69 -6.43 5.84
CA VAL A 25 -4.12 -6.09 5.85
C VAL A 25 -4.54 -5.48 7.19
N LEU A 26 -4.03 -5.99 8.33
CA LEU A 26 -4.30 -5.44 9.66
C LEU A 26 -3.72 -4.03 9.85
N SER A 27 -2.83 -3.57 8.96
CA SER A 27 -2.27 -2.21 9.02
C SER A 27 -3.32 -1.09 8.89
N VAL A 28 -4.53 -1.42 8.45
CA VAL A 28 -5.67 -0.48 8.37
C VAL A 28 -6.22 -0.10 9.75
N ILE A 29 -5.94 -0.91 10.79
CA ILE A 29 -6.44 -0.67 12.15
C ILE A 29 -5.63 0.45 12.80
N PRO A 30 -6.25 1.54 13.30
CA PRO A 30 -5.56 2.58 14.04
C PRO A 30 -4.78 2.02 15.23
N ASP A 31 -3.69 2.68 15.63
CA ASP A 31 -2.81 2.39 16.76
C ASP A 31 -1.91 1.15 16.59
N ILE A 32 -2.44 0.01 16.14
CA ILE A 32 -1.70 -1.24 15.96
C ILE A 32 -1.18 -1.38 14.52
N GLY A 33 -1.85 -0.75 13.57
CA GLY A 33 -1.65 -0.95 12.14
C GLY A 33 -0.23 -0.63 11.65
N ILE A 34 0.41 0.38 12.21
CA ILE A 34 1.78 0.75 11.80
C ILE A 34 2.76 -0.38 12.08
N PHE A 35 2.71 -0.96 13.29
CA PHE A 35 3.58 -2.06 13.68
C PHE A 35 3.26 -3.34 12.90
N ALA A 36 1.97 -3.65 12.74
CA ALA A 36 1.52 -4.79 11.95
C ALA A 36 1.93 -4.65 10.48
N GLY A 37 1.79 -3.46 9.90
CA GLY A 37 2.19 -3.18 8.53
C GLY A 37 3.68 -3.35 8.28
N ILE A 38 4.53 -2.82 9.16
CA ILE A 38 5.99 -2.97 9.07
C ILE A 38 6.38 -4.44 9.21
N ALA A 39 5.85 -5.14 10.23
CA ALA A 39 6.14 -6.55 10.44
C ALA A 39 5.67 -7.40 9.25
N GLY A 40 4.45 -7.18 8.76
CA GLY A 40 3.90 -7.89 7.60
C GLY A 40 4.75 -7.71 6.36
N LEU A 41 5.18 -6.48 6.09
CA LEU A 41 6.01 -6.13 4.95
C LEU A 41 7.39 -6.81 5.02
N VAL A 42 8.02 -6.87 6.19
CA VAL A 42 9.30 -7.58 6.39
C VAL A 42 9.13 -9.08 6.13
N LEU A 43 8.04 -9.69 6.65
CA LEU A 43 7.77 -11.11 6.44
C LEU A 43 7.54 -11.45 4.97
N VAL A 44 6.74 -10.65 4.25
CA VAL A 44 6.53 -10.84 2.80
C VAL A 44 7.85 -10.67 2.04
N PHE A 45 8.67 -9.68 2.40
CA PHE A 45 9.97 -9.45 1.77
C PHE A 45 10.90 -10.66 1.92
N ILE A 46 10.97 -11.23 3.13
CA ILE A 46 11.75 -12.45 3.40
C ILE A 46 11.20 -13.62 2.58
N ALA A 47 9.88 -13.83 2.59
CA ALA A 47 9.24 -14.92 1.86
C ALA A 47 9.53 -14.86 0.35
N ILE A 48 9.43 -13.67 -0.27
CA ILE A 48 9.72 -13.49 -1.70
C ILE A 48 11.19 -13.66 -2.03
N ASN A 49 12.09 -13.20 -1.15
CA ASN A 49 13.53 -13.39 -1.34
C ASN A 49 13.89 -14.89 -1.32
N GLU A 50 13.38 -15.64 -0.32
CA GLU A 50 13.63 -17.07 -0.22
C GLU A 50 12.98 -17.84 -1.38
N LEU A 51 11.75 -17.47 -1.77
CA LEU A 51 11.09 -18.07 -2.93
C LEU A 51 11.90 -17.86 -4.21
N SER A 52 12.44 -16.65 -4.41
CA SER A 52 13.32 -16.34 -5.56
C SER A 52 14.61 -17.20 -5.56
N LYS A 53 15.17 -17.50 -4.39
CA LYS A 53 16.33 -18.38 -4.27
C LYS A 53 15.97 -19.82 -4.59
N LEU A 54 14.90 -20.36 -4.00
CA LEU A 54 14.46 -21.74 -4.23
C LEU A 54 14.08 -22.01 -5.69
N THR A 55 13.38 -21.06 -6.33
CA THR A 55 13.02 -21.17 -7.74
C THR A 55 14.16 -20.81 -8.69
N LYS A 56 15.31 -20.32 -8.17
CA LYS A 56 16.44 -19.78 -8.94
C LYS A 56 16.05 -18.69 -9.94
N ASN A 57 14.90 -18.06 -9.75
CA ASN A 57 14.36 -17.01 -10.61
C ASN A 57 14.51 -15.62 -9.95
N LYS A 58 15.61 -14.94 -10.26
CA LYS A 58 15.90 -13.58 -9.74
C LYS A 58 14.89 -12.53 -10.18
N ALA A 59 14.10 -12.77 -11.24
CA ALA A 59 13.10 -11.81 -11.70
C ALA A 59 11.98 -11.61 -10.67
N ILE A 60 11.67 -12.64 -9.88
CA ILE A 60 10.71 -12.58 -8.77
C ILE A 60 11.13 -11.48 -7.79
N TYR A 61 12.34 -11.61 -7.24
CA TYR A 61 12.87 -10.67 -6.25
C TYR A 61 13.07 -9.28 -6.82
N ASN A 62 13.67 -9.16 -8.01
CA ASN A 62 13.99 -7.88 -8.61
C ASN A 62 12.72 -7.04 -8.88
N ASN A 63 11.69 -7.65 -9.45
CA ASN A 63 10.42 -6.97 -9.70
C ASN A 63 9.73 -6.58 -8.38
N PHE A 64 9.75 -7.45 -7.39
CA PHE A 64 9.22 -7.13 -6.07
C PHE A 64 9.97 -5.99 -5.40
N LEU A 65 11.31 -5.99 -5.46
CA LEU A 65 12.16 -4.94 -4.89
C LEU A 65 11.85 -3.57 -5.50
N VAL A 66 11.69 -3.49 -6.84
CA VAL A 66 11.28 -2.24 -7.51
C VAL A 66 9.92 -1.77 -7.01
N SER A 67 8.94 -2.69 -6.95
CA SER A 67 7.61 -2.40 -6.39
C SER A 67 7.71 -1.88 -4.95
N PHE A 68 8.51 -2.51 -4.13
CA PHE A 68 8.74 -2.16 -2.74
C PHE A 68 9.35 -0.76 -2.58
N ILE A 69 10.41 -0.45 -3.35
CA ILE A 69 11.05 0.88 -3.33
C ILE A 69 10.06 1.96 -3.75
N LEU A 70 9.31 1.74 -4.84
CA LEU A 70 8.26 2.67 -5.28
C LEU A 70 7.19 2.88 -4.21
N GLY A 71 6.82 1.83 -3.47
CA GLY A 71 5.90 1.90 -2.35
C GLY A 71 6.43 2.75 -1.20
N ILE A 72 7.69 2.55 -0.80
CA ILE A 72 8.33 3.36 0.25
C ILE A 72 8.41 4.83 -0.17
N VAL A 73 8.94 5.11 -1.37
CA VAL A 73 9.08 6.49 -1.86
C VAL A 73 7.72 7.18 -1.92
N GLY A 74 6.69 6.50 -2.45
CA GLY A 74 5.32 7.04 -2.48
C GLY A 74 4.75 7.31 -1.09
N SER A 75 5.00 6.41 -0.13
CA SER A 75 4.55 6.57 1.27
C SER A 75 5.26 7.74 1.97
N VAL A 76 6.57 7.90 1.77
CA VAL A 76 7.34 9.01 2.33
C VAL A 76 6.86 10.33 1.76
N LEU A 77 6.69 10.43 0.43
CA LEU A 77 6.18 11.64 -0.22
C LEU A 77 4.77 11.99 0.27
N SER A 78 3.88 11.00 0.40
CA SER A 78 2.52 11.21 0.94
C SER A 78 2.56 11.66 2.40
N GLY A 79 3.43 11.06 3.22
CA GLY A 79 3.63 11.41 4.62
C GLY A 79 4.13 12.85 4.78
N LEU A 80 5.08 13.29 3.96
CA LEU A 80 5.59 14.67 3.98
C LEU A 80 4.49 15.69 3.68
N LEU A 81 3.54 15.39 2.78
CA LEU A 81 2.38 16.26 2.54
C LEU A 81 1.47 16.37 3.77
N ILE A 82 1.18 15.26 4.43
CA ILE A 82 0.32 15.22 5.61
C ILE A 82 0.98 16.01 6.75
N ILE A 83 2.26 15.72 7.01
CA ILE A 83 3.03 16.41 8.06
C ILE A 83 3.16 17.90 7.75
N GLY A 84 3.53 18.27 6.53
CA GLY A 84 3.66 19.66 6.11
C GLY A 84 2.36 20.46 6.28
N ASN A 85 1.22 19.84 5.97
CA ASN A 85 -0.10 20.45 6.16
C ASN A 85 -0.43 20.60 7.67
N THR A 86 -0.13 19.59 8.48
CA THR A 86 -0.39 19.62 9.93
C THR A 86 0.49 20.65 10.63
N VAL A 87 1.79 20.65 10.35
CA VAL A 87 2.75 21.62 10.90
C VAL A 87 2.40 23.04 10.42
N GLY A 88 2.05 23.23 9.17
CA GLY A 88 1.62 24.51 8.64
C GLY A 88 0.35 25.05 9.30
N ARG A 89 -0.58 24.18 9.70
CA ARG A 89 -1.78 24.57 10.49
C ARG A 89 -1.40 24.94 11.91
N PHE A 90 -0.54 24.13 12.55
CA PHE A 90 -0.08 24.39 13.92
C PHE A 90 0.66 25.73 14.01
N LEU A 91 1.61 25.98 13.14
CA LEU A 91 2.36 27.23 13.10
C LEU A 91 1.46 28.43 12.87
N ARG A 92 0.51 28.36 11.90
CA ARG A 92 -0.45 29.44 11.67
C ARG A 92 -1.35 29.67 12.88
N GLY A 93 -1.85 28.62 13.52
CA GLY A 93 -2.66 28.75 14.74
C GLY A 93 -1.90 29.44 15.86
N SER A 94 -0.67 29.03 16.11
CA SER A 94 0.17 29.62 17.18
C SER A 94 0.53 31.08 16.93
N PHE A 95 0.72 31.50 15.67
CA PHE A 95 0.99 32.91 15.35
C PHE A 95 -0.26 33.80 15.44
N TYR A 96 -1.47 33.27 15.16
CA TYR A 96 -2.69 34.06 15.23
C TYR A 96 -3.19 34.24 16.68
N GLU A 97 -3.01 33.25 17.57
CA GLU A 97 -3.40 33.39 18.97
C GLU A 97 -2.46 34.31 19.77
N GLY A 98 -1.20 34.48 19.35
CA GLY A 98 -0.22 35.34 20.03
C GLY A 98 -0.43 36.85 19.85
N TYR A 99 -1.23 37.29 18.90
CA TYR A 99 -1.47 38.71 18.62
C TYR A 99 -2.89 39.20 18.89
N MET A 100 -3.77 38.36 19.44
CA MET A 100 -5.06 38.85 19.96
C MET A 100 -4.81 39.41 21.36
N LEU A 101 -4.47 40.73 21.39
CA LEU A 101 -4.61 41.56 22.58
C LEU A 101 -6.03 41.39 23.12
N PRO A 102 -6.23 41.46 24.46
CA PRO A 102 -7.52 41.28 25.09
C PRO A 102 -8.45 42.42 24.70
N TYR A 103 -9.12 42.30 23.53
CA TYR A 103 -10.13 43.28 23.17
C TYR A 103 -11.44 42.94 23.86
N ARG A 104 -11.59 43.65 25.02
CA ARG A 104 -12.85 44.16 25.60
C ARG A 104 -14.09 43.26 25.49
N ARG A 105 -14.42 42.69 26.62
CA ARG A 105 -15.71 42.22 27.10
C ARG A 105 -16.88 43.11 26.55
N TYR A 106 -17.65 42.61 25.60
CA TYR A 106 -19.01 43.08 25.34
C TYR A 106 -19.99 42.03 25.83
N PRO A 107 -20.86 42.35 26.80
CA PRO A 107 -21.94 41.48 27.23
C PRO A 107 -23.15 41.73 26.35
N ASN A 108 -23.22 41.17 25.16
CA ASN A 108 -24.45 41.01 24.43
C ASN A 108 -24.57 39.55 24.01
N PHE A 109 -25.32 38.85 24.81
CA PHE A 109 -25.85 37.52 24.52
C PHE A 109 -26.79 37.63 23.31
N ASP A 110 -26.33 37.16 22.18
CA ASP A 110 -27.23 36.97 21.05
C ASP A 110 -27.53 35.46 20.91
N PHE A 111 -28.79 35.13 21.13
CA PHE A 111 -29.36 33.81 21.01
C PHE A 111 -29.57 33.45 19.53
N GLY A 112 -28.49 33.21 18.81
CA GLY A 112 -28.50 32.63 17.45
C GLY A 112 -28.02 31.21 17.44
N ARG A 113 -28.74 30.26 18.02
CA ARG A 113 -28.51 28.80 17.82
C ARG A 113 -28.92 28.40 16.42
N GLY A 114 -28.06 28.67 15.45
CA GLY A 114 -28.17 28.09 14.11
C GLY A 114 -27.13 27.04 13.87
N TYR A 115 -27.51 25.80 13.78
CA TYR A 115 -26.92 24.65 13.07
C TYR A 115 -25.39 24.62 12.92
N ARG A 116 -24.68 24.10 13.94
CA ARG A 116 -23.24 23.81 13.91
C ARG A 116 -22.84 22.55 13.13
N GLY A 117 -23.78 21.92 12.39
CA GLY A 117 -23.56 20.58 11.82
C GLY A 117 -22.93 20.54 10.42
N LEU A 118 -22.88 21.65 9.66
CA LEU A 118 -22.44 21.64 8.26
C LEU A 118 -21.22 22.53 7.96
N ARG A 119 -20.51 23.00 8.99
CA ARG A 119 -19.33 23.85 8.83
C ARG A 119 -18.14 23.25 8.05
N PRO A 120 -17.82 21.93 8.11
CA PRO A 120 -16.64 21.43 7.45
C PRO A 120 -16.68 21.56 5.91
N PHE A 121 -17.86 21.43 5.30
CA PHE A 121 -17.97 21.53 3.83
C PHE A 121 -17.92 22.97 3.30
N ASN A 122 -18.50 23.92 4.01
CA ASN A 122 -18.44 25.32 3.61
C ASN A 122 -17.04 25.93 3.78
N GLU A 123 -16.30 25.53 4.83
CA GLU A 123 -14.91 25.98 5.00
C GLU A 123 -13.97 25.40 3.94
N PHE A 124 -14.23 24.19 3.44
CA PHE A 124 -13.46 23.60 2.36
C PHE A 124 -13.67 24.37 1.03
N GLY A 125 -14.91 24.69 0.70
CA GLY A 125 -15.25 25.45 -0.51
C GLY A 125 -14.71 26.90 -0.51
N THR A 126 -14.80 27.61 0.61
CA THR A 126 -14.25 28.98 0.74
C THR A 126 -12.73 29.01 0.74
N ARG A 127 -12.06 27.96 1.25
CA ARG A 127 -10.59 27.84 1.20
C ARG A 127 -10.06 27.54 -0.20
N LEU A 128 -10.78 26.75 -0.99
CA LEU A 128 -10.46 26.52 -2.41
C LEU A 128 -10.65 27.80 -3.25
N GLY A 129 -11.68 28.60 -2.98
CA GLY A 129 -11.93 29.85 -3.69
C GLY A 129 -10.85 30.92 -3.47
N ASN A 130 -10.16 30.89 -2.32
CA ASN A 130 -9.05 31.81 -2.00
C ASN A 130 -7.67 31.18 -2.19
N ALA A 131 -7.59 29.90 -2.61
CA ALA A 131 -6.30 29.26 -2.87
C ALA A 131 -5.67 29.88 -4.14
N ASN A 132 -4.40 30.26 -4.01
CA ASN A 132 -3.62 30.69 -5.17
C ASN A 132 -3.64 29.55 -6.21
N ILE A 133 -4.00 29.87 -7.45
CA ILE A 133 -4.13 28.91 -8.56
C ILE A 133 -2.86 28.04 -8.71
N GLY A 134 -1.69 28.63 -8.39
CA GLY A 134 -0.41 27.90 -8.37
C GLY A 134 -0.38 26.76 -7.35
N VAL A 135 -1.01 26.92 -6.18
CA VAL A 135 -1.09 25.87 -5.15
C VAL A 135 -1.99 24.74 -5.63
N ILE A 136 -3.10 25.05 -6.29
CA ILE A 136 -4.02 24.04 -6.86
C ILE A 136 -3.29 23.23 -7.92
N ILE A 137 -2.60 23.90 -8.85
CA ILE A 137 -1.82 23.24 -9.90
C ILE A 137 -0.74 22.33 -9.27
N ALA A 138 0.00 22.83 -8.28
CA ALA A 138 1.03 22.03 -7.59
C ALA A 138 0.46 20.77 -6.93
N LEU A 139 -0.70 20.86 -6.28
CA LEU A 139 -1.37 19.71 -5.67
C LEU A 139 -1.85 18.69 -6.71
N VAL A 140 -2.38 19.16 -7.85
CA VAL A 140 -2.81 18.28 -8.95
C VAL A 140 -1.59 17.55 -9.55
N VAL A 141 -0.52 18.28 -9.86
CA VAL A 141 0.71 17.67 -10.42
C VAL A 141 1.30 16.66 -9.44
N PHE A 142 1.37 17.00 -8.15
CA PHE A 142 1.87 16.11 -7.13
C PHE A 142 0.97 14.86 -6.98
N GLY A 143 -0.34 15.02 -6.99
CA GLY A 143 -1.30 13.91 -6.99
C GLY A 143 -1.12 12.97 -8.19
N LEU A 144 -0.87 13.51 -9.38
CA LEU A 144 -0.58 12.73 -10.58
C LEU A 144 0.74 11.95 -10.46
N ILE A 145 1.76 12.53 -9.83
CA ILE A 145 3.03 11.83 -9.57
C ILE A 145 2.80 10.64 -8.63
N LEU A 146 2.10 10.86 -7.50
CA LEU A 146 1.79 9.79 -6.55
C LEU A 146 0.94 8.68 -7.18
N TYR A 147 -0.03 9.06 -8.00
CA TYR A 147 -0.84 8.12 -8.76
C TYR A 147 0.00 7.30 -9.74
N GLY A 148 0.88 7.94 -10.51
CA GLY A 148 1.81 7.26 -11.40
C GLY A 148 2.72 6.27 -10.67
N MET A 149 3.21 6.64 -9.47
CA MET A 149 3.99 5.76 -8.62
C MET A 149 3.18 4.56 -8.11
N LEU A 150 1.92 4.75 -7.73
CA LEU A 150 1.03 3.67 -7.31
C LEU A 150 0.81 2.66 -8.46
N VAL A 151 0.54 3.14 -9.66
CA VAL A 151 0.35 2.29 -10.85
C VAL A 151 1.64 1.55 -11.21
N ALA A 152 2.78 2.25 -11.21
CA ALA A 152 4.08 1.64 -11.48
C ALA A 152 4.44 0.57 -10.43
N ARG A 153 4.23 0.84 -9.14
CA ARG A 153 4.40 -0.14 -8.06
C ARG A 153 3.59 -1.41 -8.34
N SER A 154 2.30 -1.25 -8.63
CA SER A 154 1.39 -2.38 -8.86
C SER A 154 1.75 -3.17 -10.11
N TYR A 155 2.27 -2.52 -11.15
CA TYR A 155 2.78 -3.17 -12.35
C TYR A 155 3.99 -4.08 -12.06
N TYR A 156 4.98 -3.58 -11.30
CA TYR A 156 6.13 -4.40 -10.93
C TYR A 156 5.76 -5.52 -9.96
N LEU A 157 4.81 -5.26 -9.05
CA LEU A 157 4.27 -6.30 -8.16
C LEU A 157 3.60 -7.41 -8.97
N LYS A 158 2.75 -7.04 -9.95
CA LYS A 158 2.14 -7.99 -10.89
C LYS A 158 3.19 -8.83 -11.59
N LYS A 159 4.25 -8.21 -12.13
CA LYS A 159 5.35 -8.94 -12.79
C LYS A 159 6.01 -9.96 -11.86
N SER A 160 6.26 -9.59 -10.60
CA SER A 160 6.80 -10.53 -9.62
C SER A 160 5.86 -11.71 -9.41
N TYR A 161 4.57 -11.46 -9.27
CA TYR A 161 3.55 -12.50 -9.04
C TYR A 161 3.31 -13.37 -10.27
N ASP A 162 3.41 -12.81 -11.48
CA ASP A 162 3.36 -13.59 -12.72
C ASP A 162 4.52 -14.61 -12.78
N GLU A 163 5.74 -14.21 -12.35
CA GLU A 163 6.87 -15.14 -12.29
C GLU A 163 6.69 -16.19 -11.16
N ILE A 164 6.18 -15.80 -9.99
CA ILE A 164 5.88 -16.77 -8.92
C ILE A 164 4.86 -17.81 -9.41
N ALA A 165 3.78 -17.36 -10.09
CA ALA A 165 2.77 -18.27 -10.62
C ALA A 165 3.32 -19.25 -11.64
N LYS A 166 4.25 -18.81 -12.49
CA LYS A 166 4.94 -19.70 -13.46
C LYS A 166 5.78 -20.77 -12.76
N GLU A 167 6.57 -20.37 -11.77
CA GLU A 167 7.51 -21.28 -11.07
C GLU A 167 6.78 -22.25 -10.15
N THR A 168 5.76 -21.78 -9.42
CA THR A 168 5.06 -22.59 -8.41
C THR A 168 3.81 -23.29 -8.94
N GLY A 169 3.26 -22.84 -10.09
CA GLY A 169 1.98 -23.33 -10.63
C GLY A 169 0.75 -22.77 -9.91
N VAL A 170 0.92 -21.82 -8.94
CA VAL A 170 -0.17 -21.24 -8.17
C VAL A 170 -0.72 -20.01 -8.88
N GLU A 171 -1.76 -20.20 -9.69
CA GLU A 171 -2.41 -19.13 -10.50
C GLU A 171 -3.03 -18.01 -9.64
N HIS A 172 -3.26 -18.24 -8.35
CA HIS A 172 -3.78 -17.21 -7.44
C HIS A 172 -2.85 -16.00 -7.30
N PHE A 173 -1.53 -16.18 -7.44
CA PHE A 173 -0.57 -15.05 -7.48
C PHE A 173 -0.83 -14.15 -8.69
N LYS A 174 -1.00 -14.75 -9.87
CA LYS A 174 -1.31 -14.01 -11.11
C LYS A 174 -2.64 -13.25 -10.98
N THR A 175 -3.64 -13.89 -10.39
CA THR A 175 -4.95 -13.25 -10.14
C THR A 175 -4.80 -12.06 -9.18
N ALA A 176 -4.08 -12.25 -8.07
CA ALA A 176 -3.80 -11.18 -7.10
C ALA A 176 -3.08 -10.00 -7.77
N GLY A 177 -2.00 -10.25 -8.51
CA GLY A 177 -1.25 -9.23 -9.22
C GLY A 177 -2.09 -8.46 -10.24
N ASN A 178 -2.93 -9.15 -11.01
CA ASN A 178 -3.85 -8.52 -11.97
C ASN A 178 -4.89 -7.64 -11.28
N LEU A 179 -5.52 -8.12 -10.20
CA LEU A 179 -6.52 -7.36 -9.45
C LEU A 179 -5.90 -6.11 -8.81
N MET A 180 -4.71 -6.23 -8.22
CA MET A 180 -4.01 -5.08 -7.65
C MET A 180 -3.60 -4.06 -8.73
N PHE A 181 -3.14 -4.51 -9.89
CA PHE A 181 -2.80 -3.63 -10.99
C PHE A 181 -4.02 -2.90 -11.54
N ILE A 182 -5.11 -3.63 -11.84
CA ILE A 182 -6.37 -3.05 -12.32
C ILE A 182 -6.93 -2.10 -11.25
N GLY A 183 -6.96 -2.52 -9.98
CA GLY A 183 -7.42 -1.70 -8.87
C GLY A 183 -6.61 -0.41 -8.73
N SER A 184 -5.30 -0.44 -8.96
CA SER A 184 -4.47 0.77 -8.93
C SER A 184 -4.80 1.76 -10.06
N ILE A 185 -5.09 1.28 -11.27
CA ILE A 185 -5.51 2.12 -12.40
C ILE A 185 -6.85 2.79 -12.08
N PHE A 186 -7.80 2.03 -11.53
CA PHE A 186 -9.13 2.54 -11.19
C PHE A 186 -9.22 3.18 -9.79
N SER A 187 -8.09 3.38 -9.10
CA SER A 187 -8.07 3.97 -7.75
C SER A 187 -8.55 5.44 -7.71
N ILE A 188 -8.57 6.12 -8.84
CA ILE A 188 -9.19 7.45 -8.99
C ILE A 188 -10.71 7.36 -8.72
N VAL A 189 -11.31 6.22 -9.01
CA VAL A 189 -12.69 5.91 -8.70
C VAL A 189 -12.70 4.97 -7.50
N LEU A 190 -13.56 5.21 -6.51
CA LEU A 190 -13.65 4.40 -5.27
C LEU A 190 -13.68 2.88 -5.51
N VAL A 191 -14.25 2.45 -6.64
CA VAL A 191 -14.30 1.03 -7.07
C VAL A 191 -12.90 0.41 -7.17
N GLY A 192 -11.89 1.19 -7.58
CA GLY A 192 -10.52 0.69 -7.70
C GLY A 192 -9.94 0.22 -6.36
N PHE A 193 -10.27 0.87 -5.24
CA PHE A 193 -9.84 0.44 -3.92
C PHE A 193 -10.44 -0.91 -3.52
N VAL A 194 -11.71 -1.15 -3.86
CA VAL A 194 -12.37 -2.44 -3.60
C VAL A 194 -11.69 -3.54 -4.39
N VAL A 195 -11.42 -3.33 -5.69
CA VAL A 195 -10.72 -4.29 -6.53
C VAL A 195 -9.30 -4.55 -6.00
N TYR A 196 -8.60 -3.51 -5.59
CA TYR A 196 -7.27 -3.62 -5.01
C TYR A 196 -7.28 -4.44 -3.72
N PHE A 197 -8.27 -4.23 -2.85
CA PHE A 197 -8.45 -4.99 -1.62
C PHE A 197 -8.75 -6.48 -1.86
N ILE A 198 -9.58 -6.78 -2.87
CA ILE A 198 -9.81 -8.16 -3.30
C ILE A 198 -8.50 -8.81 -3.74
N GLY A 199 -7.61 -8.07 -4.40
CA GLY A 199 -6.26 -8.53 -4.74
C GLY A 199 -5.46 -9.03 -3.52
N TYR A 200 -5.53 -8.35 -2.37
CA TYR A 200 -4.90 -8.82 -1.13
C TYR A 200 -5.49 -10.14 -0.61
N ILE A 201 -6.79 -10.34 -0.75
CA ILE A 201 -7.43 -11.62 -0.37
C ILE A 201 -6.85 -12.75 -1.22
N PHE A 202 -6.75 -12.54 -2.54
CA PHE A 202 -6.15 -13.53 -3.43
C PHE A 202 -4.65 -13.76 -3.14
N GLU A 203 -3.94 -12.75 -2.70
CA GLU A 203 -2.55 -12.86 -2.29
C GLU A 203 -2.40 -13.77 -1.05
N VAL A 204 -3.26 -13.59 -0.04
CA VAL A 204 -3.31 -14.48 1.13
C VAL A 204 -3.56 -15.92 0.68
N ILE A 205 -4.59 -16.14 -0.14
CA ILE A 205 -4.93 -17.46 -0.67
C ILE A 205 -3.74 -18.04 -1.45
N ALA A 206 -3.07 -17.24 -2.25
CA ALA A 206 -1.92 -17.66 -3.05
C ALA A 206 -0.78 -18.20 -2.19
N TYR A 207 -0.40 -17.49 -1.12
CA TYR A 207 0.64 -17.98 -0.21
C TYR A 207 0.24 -19.29 0.46
N PHE A 208 -1.00 -19.41 0.96
CA PHE A 208 -1.45 -20.65 1.59
C PHE A 208 -1.68 -21.79 0.59
N SER A 209 -1.73 -21.51 -0.69
CA SER A 209 -1.82 -22.50 -1.78
C SER A 209 -0.47 -22.94 -2.32
N LEU A 210 0.64 -22.40 -1.82
CA LEU A 210 1.96 -22.85 -2.24
C LEU A 210 2.13 -24.35 -1.93
N PRO A 211 2.73 -25.13 -2.84
CA PRO A 211 3.03 -26.54 -2.58
C PRO A 211 4.08 -26.66 -1.46
N ASP A 212 4.04 -27.74 -0.73
CA ASP A 212 5.04 -27.98 0.33
C ASP A 212 6.41 -28.32 -0.24
N ASN A 213 6.49 -28.85 -1.49
CA ASN A 213 7.72 -29.12 -2.24
C ASN A 213 7.53 -28.72 -3.70
N LEU A 214 8.56 -28.11 -4.32
CA LEU A 214 8.53 -27.74 -5.75
C LEU A 214 8.55 -28.96 -6.68
N GLU A 215 9.12 -30.08 -6.26
CA GLU A 215 9.19 -31.34 -7.00
C GLU A 215 7.81 -31.95 -7.28
N ALA A 216 6.82 -31.67 -6.45
CA ALA A 216 5.44 -32.13 -6.65
C ALA A 216 4.79 -31.61 -7.95
N LYS A 217 5.36 -30.55 -8.55
CA LYS A 217 4.87 -30.01 -9.82
C LYS A 217 5.27 -30.86 -11.03
N GLU A 218 6.43 -31.51 -10.98
CA GLU A 218 6.95 -32.35 -12.09
C GLU A 218 6.16 -33.64 -12.21
N GLU A 219 5.71 -34.22 -11.10
CA GLU A 219 4.88 -35.42 -11.08
C GLU A 219 3.42 -35.18 -11.55
N ALA A 220 2.90 -33.93 -11.39
CA ALA A 220 1.54 -33.58 -11.79
C ALA A 220 1.39 -33.33 -13.31
N THR A 221 2.48 -33.29 -14.07
CA THR A 221 2.44 -33.14 -15.52
C THR A 221 2.24 -34.53 -16.16
N PRO A 222 1.08 -34.83 -16.80
CA PRO A 222 0.91 -36.13 -17.44
C PRO A 222 1.99 -36.35 -18.50
N PRO A 223 2.54 -37.56 -18.61
CA PRO A 223 3.55 -37.85 -19.62
C PRO A 223 3.00 -37.53 -21.02
N PRO A 224 3.85 -36.98 -21.90
CA PRO A 224 3.42 -36.67 -23.27
C PRO A 224 2.83 -37.92 -23.91
N LEU A 225 1.63 -37.79 -24.49
CA LEU A 225 0.97 -38.88 -25.22
C LEU A 225 1.91 -39.40 -26.30
N PRO A 226 2.11 -40.72 -26.41
CA PRO A 226 2.91 -41.30 -27.48
C PRO A 226 2.33 -40.90 -28.84
N GLN A 227 3.19 -40.33 -29.72
CA GLN A 227 2.86 -39.94 -31.07
C GLN A 227 2.70 -41.17 -31.96
#